data_7f5e38957bf51ee38da9736ec03bba7b
#
_entry.id   7f5e38957bf51ee38da9736ec03bba7b
#
_cell.length_a   1.000
_cell.length_b   1.000
_cell.length_c   1.000
_cell.angle_alpha   90.00
_cell.angle_beta   90.00
_cell.angle_gamma   90.00
#
_symmetry.space_group_name_H-M   'P 1'
#
loop_
_entity.id
_entity.type
_entity.pdbx_description
1 polymer ?
#
loop_
_entity_poly.entity_id
_entity_poly.type
_entity_poly.pdbx_seq_one_letter_code
_entity_poly.pdbx_strand_id
1 'polypeptide(L)'
;MFDFEDGYSYPAKESIDMYNRYKENIALFGEMGFKTYRLSIAWSRIFPKGDEAEPNEAGLAFYEDLFKECHKHGIEPLVTITHFDCPMHLITEYGGWRNRKMLGFYENLCRTLFTRYKGLVKYWLTFNEINMILHAPFMGVGICFEEGENEEQVKYQAAHQELVASAMATKLAHEIDPENKVGCMLAAGKYNPNTAHPRDYWAAMQEDRSNYFFIDVQDRGEYPNYAKKQWERDGIKLEMTE
;
A
#
# COMPACT_ATOMS: atom_id res chain seq x y z
N MET A 1 -8.74 22.46 1.28
CA MET A 1 -7.40 22.36 1.89
C MET A 1 -6.41 21.54 1.05
N PHE A 2 -6.77 21.14 -0.15
CA PHE A 2 -5.94 20.31 -1.05
C PHE A 2 -5.81 20.96 -2.42
N ASP A 3 -5.88 22.28 -2.48
CA ASP A 3 -5.68 23.05 -3.69
C ASP A 3 -4.20 23.35 -3.90
N PHE A 4 -3.83 23.53 -5.16
CA PHE A 4 -2.50 23.97 -5.50
C PHE A 4 -2.31 25.44 -5.07
N GLU A 5 -1.20 25.71 -4.39
CA GLU A 5 -0.87 27.07 -4.00
C GLU A 5 -0.23 27.84 -5.15
N ASP A 6 -0.63 29.10 -5.36
CA ASP A 6 -0.06 29.96 -6.37
C ASP A 6 1.43 30.23 -6.08
N GLY A 7 2.24 30.19 -7.12
CA GLY A 7 3.68 30.44 -7.06
C GLY A 7 4.54 29.20 -6.76
N TYR A 8 3.94 28.04 -6.55
CA TYR A 8 4.66 26.77 -6.41
C TYR A 8 4.62 25.95 -7.70
N SER A 9 5.71 25.23 -7.96
CA SER A 9 5.78 24.27 -9.06
C SER A 9 5.44 22.87 -8.53
N TYR A 10 4.59 22.16 -9.29
CA TYR A 10 4.16 20.78 -8.95
C TYR A 10 4.56 19.82 -10.08
N PRO A 11 5.85 19.46 -10.18
CA PRO A 11 6.36 18.64 -11.29
C PRO A 11 5.67 17.26 -11.39
N ALA A 12 5.16 16.74 -10.27
CA ALA A 12 4.46 15.48 -10.24
C ALA A 12 3.15 15.46 -11.04
N LYS A 13 2.61 16.62 -11.43
CA LYS A 13 1.42 16.72 -12.30
C LYS A 13 1.63 16.05 -13.64
N GLU A 14 2.79 16.26 -14.24
CA GLU A 14 3.16 15.69 -15.54
C GLU A 14 4.18 14.59 -15.39
N SER A 15 5.14 14.76 -14.45
CA SER A 15 6.24 13.82 -14.19
C SER A 15 6.93 13.43 -15.50
N ILE A 16 7.10 12.14 -15.77
CA ILE A 16 7.67 11.60 -17.02
C ILE A 16 6.58 11.29 -18.06
N ASP A 17 5.35 11.67 -17.80
CA ASP A 17 4.19 11.40 -18.67
C ASP A 17 4.06 9.90 -19.03
N MET A 18 4.24 9.04 -18.06
CA MET A 18 4.25 7.57 -18.26
C MET A 18 2.94 7.09 -18.90
N TYR A 19 1.82 7.74 -18.61
CA TYR A 19 0.51 7.37 -19.15
C TYR A 19 0.48 7.41 -20.68
N ASN A 20 1.04 8.43 -21.29
CA ASN A 20 1.07 8.57 -22.74
C ASN A 20 2.29 7.90 -23.38
N ARG A 21 3.39 7.74 -22.64
CA ARG A 21 4.71 7.32 -23.15
C ARG A 21 5.12 5.92 -22.72
N TYR A 22 4.26 5.14 -22.08
CA TYR A 22 4.65 3.84 -21.52
C TYR A 22 5.23 2.86 -22.56
N LYS A 23 4.73 2.86 -23.81
CA LYS A 23 5.25 1.97 -24.88
C LYS A 23 6.71 2.27 -25.21
N GLU A 24 7.01 3.56 -25.39
CA GLU A 24 8.37 4.02 -25.62
C GLU A 24 9.28 3.72 -24.45
N ASN A 25 8.83 4.04 -23.23
CA ASN A 25 9.61 3.83 -22.02
C ASN A 25 9.88 2.32 -21.74
N ILE A 26 8.89 1.46 -21.93
CA ILE A 26 9.05 0.01 -21.74
C ILE A 26 9.99 -0.57 -22.79
N ALA A 27 9.95 -0.10 -24.04
CA ALA A 27 10.91 -0.50 -25.05
C ALA A 27 12.34 -0.16 -24.66
N LEU A 28 12.58 1.06 -24.13
CA LEU A 28 13.89 1.47 -23.60
C LEU A 28 14.33 0.59 -22.39
N PHE A 29 13.40 0.24 -21.50
CA PHE A 29 13.70 -0.69 -20.41
C PHE A 29 14.16 -2.05 -20.93
N GLY A 30 13.52 -2.55 -22.01
CA GLY A 30 13.92 -3.77 -22.71
C GLY A 30 15.33 -3.68 -23.29
N GLU A 31 15.67 -2.57 -23.96
CA GLU A 31 17.01 -2.32 -24.48
C GLU A 31 18.06 -2.29 -23.36
N MET A 32 17.74 -1.69 -22.21
CA MET A 32 18.60 -1.68 -21.02
C MET A 32 18.76 -3.05 -20.38
N GLY A 33 17.97 -4.05 -20.79
CA GLY A 33 18.05 -5.42 -20.30
C GLY A 33 17.31 -5.66 -18.99
N PHE A 34 16.38 -4.80 -18.60
CA PHE A 34 15.55 -4.97 -17.40
C PHE A 34 14.72 -6.26 -17.53
N LYS A 35 14.58 -6.97 -16.40
CA LYS A 35 13.81 -8.22 -16.32
C LYS A 35 12.52 -8.05 -15.53
N THR A 36 12.45 -7.01 -14.71
CA THR A 36 11.27 -6.71 -13.90
C THR A 36 11.03 -5.21 -13.91
N TYR A 37 9.78 -4.82 -14.05
CA TYR A 37 9.34 -3.44 -13.89
C TYR A 37 8.32 -3.34 -12.76
N ARG A 38 8.70 -2.61 -11.70
CA ARG A 38 7.79 -2.31 -10.60
C ARG A 38 7.00 -1.05 -10.90
N LEU A 39 5.68 -1.15 -10.78
CA LEU A 39 4.75 -0.02 -10.90
C LEU A 39 3.60 -0.18 -9.91
N SER A 40 2.77 0.86 -9.78
CA SER A 40 1.54 0.80 -8.99
C SER A 40 0.29 1.01 -9.85
N ILE A 41 -0.82 0.46 -9.40
CA ILE A 41 -2.14 0.82 -9.90
C ILE A 41 -2.56 2.13 -9.21
N ALA A 42 -3.07 3.08 -9.97
CA ALA A 42 -3.78 4.23 -9.39
C ALA A 42 -5.22 3.79 -9.08
N TRP A 43 -5.57 3.68 -7.80
CA TRP A 43 -6.91 3.24 -7.37
C TRP A 43 -8.00 4.05 -8.05
N SER A 44 -7.88 5.38 -8.04
CA SER A 44 -8.83 6.29 -8.67
C SER A 44 -8.93 6.19 -10.19
N ARG A 45 -7.99 5.51 -10.85
CA ARG A 45 -8.09 5.19 -12.29
C ARG A 45 -9.03 4.02 -12.53
N ILE A 46 -9.12 3.10 -11.59
CA ILE A 46 -9.99 1.92 -11.66
C ILE A 46 -11.37 2.22 -11.04
N PHE A 47 -11.38 2.83 -9.86
CA PHE A 47 -12.56 3.30 -9.16
C PHE A 47 -12.36 4.76 -8.76
N PRO A 48 -12.86 5.73 -9.54
CA PRO A 48 -12.59 7.17 -9.35
C PRO A 48 -12.92 7.71 -7.96
N LYS A 49 -13.98 7.23 -7.34
CA LYS A 49 -14.35 7.54 -5.96
C LYS A 49 -13.90 6.47 -4.96
N GLY A 50 -13.68 5.24 -5.43
CA GLY A 50 -13.26 4.09 -4.63
C GLY A 50 -14.39 3.22 -4.12
N ASP A 51 -15.63 3.69 -4.11
CA ASP A 51 -16.83 3.00 -3.61
C ASP A 51 -17.83 2.60 -4.72
N GLU A 52 -17.45 2.78 -5.98
CA GLU A 52 -18.29 2.33 -7.10
C GLU A 52 -18.41 0.81 -7.15
N ALA A 53 -19.57 0.34 -7.60
CA ALA A 53 -19.81 -1.09 -7.84
C ALA A 53 -19.06 -1.61 -9.09
N GLU A 54 -18.97 -0.76 -10.13
CA GLU A 54 -18.39 -1.12 -11.42
C GLU A 54 -17.10 -0.35 -11.68
N PRO A 55 -16.06 -1.01 -12.19
CA PRO A 55 -14.79 -0.37 -12.47
C PRO A 55 -14.83 0.47 -13.77
N ASN A 56 -13.93 1.43 -13.86
CA ASN A 56 -13.65 2.18 -15.07
C ASN A 56 -12.89 1.30 -16.09
N GLU A 57 -13.59 0.85 -17.11
CA GLU A 57 -13.02 -0.02 -18.16
C GLU A 57 -11.83 0.61 -18.90
N ALA A 58 -11.83 1.93 -19.12
CA ALA A 58 -10.70 2.61 -19.75
C ALA A 58 -9.42 2.52 -18.88
N GLY A 59 -9.58 2.61 -17.56
CA GLY A 59 -8.49 2.41 -16.63
C GLY A 59 -7.94 0.99 -16.65
N LEU A 60 -8.84 -0.01 -16.67
CA LEU A 60 -8.45 -1.42 -16.75
C LEU A 60 -7.73 -1.73 -18.07
N ALA A 61 -8.25 -1.25 -19.19
CA ALA A 61 -7.67 -1.47 -20.51
C ALA A 61 -6.26 -0.85 -20.64
N PHE A 62 -6.04 0.33 -20.03
CA PHE A 62 -4.72 0.97 -19.99
C PHE A 62 -3.66 0.07 -19.34
N TYR A 63 -3.93 -0.45 -18.14
CA TYR A 63 -2.97 -1.32 -17.46
C TYR A 63 -2.80 -2.67 -18.17
N GLU A 64 -3.87 -3.22 -18.75
CA GLU A 64 -3.78 -4.45 -19.53
C GLU A 64 -2.82 -4.29 -20.71
N ASP A 65 -2.91 -3.17 -21.46
CA ASP A 65 -2.04 -2.89 -22.59
C ASP A 65 -0.59 -2.65 -22.13
N LEU A 66 -0.41 -1.96 -21.00
CA LEU A 66 0.89 -1.75 -20.38
C LEU A 66 1.57 -3.08 -19.98
N PHE A 67 0.84 -4.01 -19.38
CA PHE A 67 1.39 -5.32 -19.00
C PHE A 67 1.74 -6.17 -20.22
N LYS A 68 0.90 -6.15 -21.27
CA LYS A 68 1.20 -6.78 -22.55
C LYS A 68 2.48 -6.21 -23.18
N GLU A 69 2.67 -4.90 -23.11
CA GLU A 69 3.89 -4.27 -23.60
C GLU A 69 5.13 -4.72 -22.79
N CYS A 70 5.02 -4.84 -21.45
CA CYS A 70 6.10 -5.40 -20.64
C CYS A 70 6.50 -6.79 -21.11
N HIS A 71 5.55 -7.71 -21.29
CA HIS A 71 5.82 -9.08 -21.77
C HIS A 71 6.44 -9.13 -23.15
N LYS A 72 6.01 -8.24 -24.06
CA LYS A 72 6.58 -8.11 -25.41
C LYS A 72 8.09 -7.83 -25.36
N HIS A 73 8.56 -7.13 -24.34
CA HIS A 73 9.97 -6.81 -24.13
C HIS A 73 10.67 -7.75 -23.12
N GLY A 74 10.03 -8.85 -22.73
CA GLY A 74 10.58 -9.84 -21.80
C GLY A 74 10.75 -9.31 -20.36
N ILE A 75 9.90 -8.36 -19.98
CA ILE A 75 9.88 -7.72 -18.66
C ILE A 75 8.67 -8.24 -17.86
N GLU A 76 8.92 -8.74 -16.66
CA GLU A 76 7.88 -9.21 -15.75
C GLU A 76 7.33 -8.04 -14.91
N PRO A 77 6.01 -7.77 -14.91
CA PRO A 77 5.42 -6.76 -14.04
C PRO A 77 5.45 -7.18 -12.56
N LEU A 78 5.87 -6.28 -11.67
CA LEU A 78 5.71 -6.36 -10.23
C LEU A 78 4.78 -5.22 -9.80
N VAL A 79 3.54 -5.56 -9.46
CA VAL A 79 2.47 -4.57 -9.31
C VAL A 79 2.16 -4.29 -7.86
N THR A 80 2.31 -3.04 -7.44
CA THR A 80 1.82 -2.54 -6.15
C THR A 80 0.35 -2.13 -6.31
N ILE A 81 -0.54 -2.70 -5.49
CA ILE A 81 -2.00 -2.47 -5.61
C ILE A 81 -2.34 -1.03 -5.23
N THR A 82 -1.82 -0.54 -4.07
CA THR A 82 -1.97 0.86 -3.66
C THR A 82 -0.63 1.46 -3.27
N HIS A 83 -0.38 2.71 -3.67
CA HIS A 83 0.85 3.43 -3.39
C HIS A 83 0.54 4.88 -3.00
N PHE A 84 0.05 5.09 -1.78
CA PHE A 84 -0.29 6.41 -1.23
C PHE A 84 -1.35 7.17 -2.05
N ASP A 85 -2.25 6.46 -2.69
CA ASP A 85 -3.20 6.99 -3.68
C ASP A 85 -4.66 6.67 -3.34
N CYS A 86 -4.98 6.62 -2.04
CA CYS A 86 -6.35 6.44 -1.58
C CYS A 86 -7.27 7.50 -2.23
N PRO A 87 -8.37 7.11 -2.90
CA PRO A 87 -9.30 8.06 -3.48
C PRO A 87 -9.80 9.07 -2.47
N MET A 88 -9.74 10.36 -2.82
CA MET A 88 -10.07 11.45 -1.90
C MET A 88 -11.51 11.34 -1.34
N HIS A 89 -12.43 10.84 -2.15
CA HIS A 89 -13.81 10.56 -1.72
C HIS A 89 -13.86 9.57 -0.55
N LEU A 90 -13.04 8.52 -0.54
CA LEU A 90 -12.98 7.58 0.58
C LEU A 90 -12.45 8.23 1.86
N ILE A 91 -11.59 9.25 1.72
CA ILE A 91 -11.07 10.01 2.86
C ILE A 91 -12.15 10.95 3.40
N THR A 92 -12.81 11.71 2.52
CA THR A 92 -13.81 12.72 2.95
C THR A 92 -15.11 12.11 3.46
N GLU A 93 -15.59 11.04 2.85
CA GLU A 93 -16.87 10.42 3.20
C GLU A 93 -16.75 9.36 4.29
N TYR A 94 -15.62 8.66 4.35
CA TYR A 94 -15.45 7.52 5.25
C TYR A 94 -14.32 7.69 6.26
N GLY A 95 -13.49 8.72 6.12
CA GLY A 95 -12.32 8.94 7.00
C GLY A 95 -11.12 8.05 6.66
N GLY A 96 -11.04 7.53 5.43
CA GLY A 96 -9.97 6.68 4.99
C GLY A 96 -9.88 5.37 5.79
N TRP A 97 -8.67 4.87 6.01
CA TRP A 97 -8.44 3.59 6.69
C TRP A 97 -8.83 3.54 8.17
N ARG A 98 -9.34 4.64 8.74
CA ARG A 98 -10.03 4.62 10.05
C ARG A 98 -11.31 3.78 10.01
N ASN A 99 -11.95 3.69 8.84
CA ASN A 99 -13.25 3.07 8.65
C ASN A 99 -13.11 1.63 8.15
N ARG A 100 -13.75 0.70 8.84
CA ARG A 100 -13.73 -0.71 8.44
C ARG A 100 -14.34 -0.99 7.07
N LYS A 101 -15.19 -0.11 6.54
CA LYS A 101 -15.72 -0.23 5.17
C LYS A 101 -14.62 -0.25 4.11
N MET A 102 -13.45 0.32 4.41
CA MET A 102 -12.29 0.27 3.52
C MET A 102 -11.90 -1.15 3.12
N LEU A 103 -12.12 -2.14 4.00
CA LEU A 103 -11.87 -3.56 3.69
C LEU A 103 -12.67 -4.01 2.46
N GLY A 104 -13.97 -3.66 2.40
CA GLY A 104 -14.84 -4.02 1.27
C GLY A 104 -14.46 -3.30 -0.02
N PHE A 105 -14.12 -2.02 0.06
CA PHE A 105 -13.69 -1.24 -1.11
C PHE A 105 -12.35 -1.77 -1.66
N TYR A 106 -11.42 -2.08 -0.78
CA TYR A 106 -10.13 -2.65 -1.17
C TYR A 106 -10.28 -4.09 -1.71
N GLU A 107 -11.14 -4.91 -1.13
CA GLU A 107 -11.45 -6.24 -1.66
C GLU A 107 -12.01 -6.16 -3.08
N ASN A 108 -12.93 -5.22 -3.34
CA ASN A 108 -13.49 -5.00 -4.67
C ASN A 108 -12.39 -4.61 -5.68
N LEU A 109 -11.49 -3.70 -5.29
CA LEU A 109 -10.32 -3.36 -6.11
C LEU A 109 -9.48 -4.60 -6.41
N CYS A 110 -9.07 -5.34 -5.38
CA CYS A 110 -8.22 -6.53 -5.51
C CYS A 110 -8.86 -7.60 -6.40
N ARG A 111 -10.13 -7.90 -6.19
CA ARG A 111 -10.89 -8.88 -6.99
C ARG A 111 -10.91 -8.48 -8.46
N THR A 112 -11.16 -7.22 -8.73
CA THR A 112 -11.17 -6.67 -10.09
C THR A 112 -9.80 -6.83 -10.76
N LEU A 113 -8.72 -6.45 -10.07
CA LEU A 113 -7.36 -6.52 -10.61
C LEU A 113 -6.90 -7.97 -10.83
N PHE A 114 -7.07 -8.84 -9.84
CA PHE A 114 -6.63 -10.24 -9.94
C PHE A 114 -7.41 -11.00 -11.01
N THR A 115 -8.70 -10.69 -11.18
CA THR A 115 -9.52 -11.32 -12.23
C THR A 115 -9.14 -10.80 -13.61
N ARG A 116 -9.03 -9.48 -13.77
CA ARG A 116 -8.73 -8.86 -15.07
C ARG A 116 -7.36 -9.20 -15.59
N TYR A 117 -6.35 -9.22 -14.72
CA TYR A 117 -4.95 -9.42 -15.11
C TYR A 117 -4.42 -10.82 -14.85
N LYS A 118 -5.32 -11.79 -14.66
CA LYS A 118 -4.94 -13.21 -14.57
C LYS A 118 -4.11 -13.64 -15.78
N GLY A 119 -2.94 -14.22 -15.52
CA GLY A 119 -1.99 -14.62 -16.56
C GLY A 119 -1.17 -13.47 -17.18
N LEU A 120 -1.45 -12.21 -16.83
CA LEU A 120 -0.65 -11.04 -17.22
C LEU A 120 0.23 -10.53 -16.08
N VAL A 121 -0.21 -10.64 -14.84
CA VAL A 121 0.55 -10.23 -13.66
C VAL A 121 0.60 -11.40 -12.69
N LYS A 122 1.81 -11.76 -12.29
CA LYS A 122 2.07 -12.82 -11.33
C LYS A 122 2.51 -12.30 -9.96
N TYR A 123 3.18 -11.15 -9.93
CA TYR A 123 3.81 -10.60 -8.72
C TYR A 123 3.08 -9.36 -8.25
N TRP A 124 2.59 -9.41 -7.00
CA TRP A 124 1.78 -8.37 -6.39
C TRP A 124 2.35 -7.92 -5.06
N LEU A 125 2.27 -6.63 -4.78
CA LEU A 125 2.50 -6.05 -3.46
C LEU A 125 1.21 -5.38 -2.99
N THR A 126 0.75 -5.70 -1.80
CA THR A 126 -0.55 -5.21 -1.31
C THR A 126 -0.56 -3.71 -1.07
N PHE A 127 0.38 -3.22 -0.27
CA PHE A 127 0.56 -1.81 0.07
C PHE A 127 2.01 -1.39 -0.12
N ASN A 128 2.21 -0.15 -0.57
CA ASN A 128 3.53 0.45 -0.53
C ASN A 128 3.82 0.94 0.88
N GLU A 129 4.99 0.59 1.43
CA GLU A 129 5.48 1.10 2.72
C GLU A 129 4.41 1.17 3.80
N ILE A 130 3.76 0.04 4.07
CA ILE A 130 2.62 -0.05 5.00
C ILE A 130 2.91 0.57 6.38
N ASN A 131 4.18 0.58 6.82
CA ASN A 131 4.59 1.21 8.08
C ASN A 131 4.58 2.74 8.06
N MET A 132 4.44 3.37 6.88
CA MET A 132 4.34 4.82 6.78
C MET A 132 3.07 5.39 7.44
N ILE A 133 2.08 4.56 7.73
CA ILE A 133 0.94 4.94 8.55
C ILE A 133 1.33 5.52 9.92
N LEU A 134 2.43 5.03 10.51
CA LEU A 134 2.93 5.54 11.79
C LEU A 134 3.65 6.89 11.65
N HIS A 135 4.22 7.20 10.50
CA HIS A 135 5.08 8.36 10.25
C HIS A 135 4.39 9.48 9.46
N ALA A 136 3.59 9.13 8.48
CA ALA A 136 2.87 10.06 7.61
C ALA A 136 1.43 9.56 7.35
N PRO A 137 0.57 9.57 8.36
CA PRO A 137 -0.74 8.90 8.33
C PRO A 137 -1.69 9.43 7.26
N PHE A 138 -1.65 10.72 6.94
CA PHE A 138 -2.45 11.25 5.83
C PHE A 138 -1.94 10.74 4.47
N MET A 139 -0.64 10.88 4.20
CA MET A 139 -0.04 10.45 2.94
C MET A 139 -0.16 8.92 2.77
N GLY A 140 0.13 8.17 3.82
CA GLY A 140 0.10 6.71 3.77
C GLY A 140 -1.30 6.14 3.54
N VAL A 141 -2.29 6.63 4.30
CA VAL A 141 -3.59 5.95 4.44
C VAL A 141 -4.80 6.88 4.51
N GLY A 142 -4.62 8.17 4.25
CA GLY A 142 -5.71 9.14 4.22
C GLY A 142 -6.32 9.43 5.59
N ILE A 143 -5.54 9.37 6.68
CA ILE A 143 -6.03 9.68 8.02
C ILE A 143 -5.87 11.17 8.31
N CYS A 144 -6.99 11.81 8.69
CA CYS A 144 -7.01 13.11 9.34
C CYS A 144 -7.41 12.92 10.81
N PHE A 145 -6.70 13.56 11.74
CA PHE A 145 -7.01 13.50 13.16
C PHE A 145 -8.02 14.60 13.56
N GLU A 146 -8.83 14.30 14.55
CA GLU A 146 -9.72 15.26 15.20
C GLU A 146 -9.02 15.90 16.42
N GLU A 147 -9.47 17.09 16.82
CA GLU A 147 -8.89 17.78 17.97
C GLU A 147 -9.07 16.94 19.25
N GLY A 148 -7.95 16.69 19.95
CA GLY A 148 -7.95 15.92 21.21
C GLY A 148 -8.00 14.41 21.05
N GLU A 149 -7.93 13.90 19.83
CA GLU A 149 -7.94 12.46 19.57
C GLU A 149 -6.61 11.80 19.95
N ASN A 150 -6.65 10.54 20.38
CA ASN A 150 -5.44 9.74 20.59
C ASN A 150 -4.92 9.24 19.24
N GLU A 151 -3.97 9.97 18.66
CA GLU A 151 -3.42 9.67 17.34
C GLU A 151 -2.83 8.27 17.23
N GLU A 152 -2.15 7.78 18.26
CA GLU A 152 -1.55 6.43 18.25
C GLU A 152 -2.63 5.34 18.23
N GLN A 153 -3.73 5.53 18.97
CA GLN A 153 -4.89 4.63 18.90
C GLN A 153 -5.46 4.56 17.48
N VAL A 154 -5.60 5.70 16.81
CA VAL A 154 -6.15 5.78 15.46
C VAL A 154 -5.20 5.13 14.45
N LYS A 155 -3.90 5.43 14.51
CA LYS A 155 -2.88 4.85 13.64
C LYS A 155 -2.85 3.32 13.74
N TYR A 156 -2.81 2.77 14.96
CA TYR A 156 -2.76 1.32 15.14
C TYR A 156 -4.07 0.63 14.76
N GLN A 157 -5.22 1.27 14.98
CA GLN A 157 -6.50 0.73 14.52
C GLN A 157 -6.57 0.69 12.98
N ALA A 158 -6.11 1.72 12.31
CA ALA A 158 -6.05 1.76 10.85
C ALA A 158 -4.98 0.77 10.31
N ALA A 159 -3.83 0.67 10.97
CA ALA A 159 -2.82 -0.35 10.64
C ALA A 159 -3.38 -1.78 10.76
N HIS A 160 -4.19 -2.06 11.79
CA HIS A 160 -4.90 -3.33 11.89
C HIS A 160 -5.78 -3.58 10.67
N GLN A 161 -6.53 -2.58 10.21
CA GLN A 161 -7.41 -2.72 9.05
C GLN A 161 -6.61 -2.97 7.76
N GLU A 162 -5.49 -2.28 7.53
CA GLU A 162 -4.62 -2.54 6.37
C GLU A 162 -3.98 -3.94 6.42
N LEU A 163 -3.55 -4.39 7.59
CA LEU A 163 -3.02 -5.75 7.76
C LEU A 163 -4.07 -6.83 7.46
N VAL A 164 -5.32 -6.63 7.91
CA VAL A 164 -6.44 -7.50 7.55
C VAL A 164 -6.72 -7.44 6.05
N ALA A 165 -6.73 -6.26 5.45
CA ALA A 165 -6.91 -6.08 4.00
C ALA A 165 -5.82 -6.80 3.20
N SER A 166 -4.56 -6.70 3.64
CA SER A 166 -3.43 -7.41 3.03
C SER A 166 -3.60 -8.94 3.07
N ALA A 167 -4.04 -9.47 4.20
CA ALA A 167 -4.31 -10.90 4.35
C ALA A 167 -5.48 -11.35 3.47
N MET A 168 -6.57 -10.58 3.43
CA MET A 168 -7.72 -10.83 2.54
C MET A 168 -7.31 -10.82 1.07
N ALA A 169 -6.53 -9.82 0.64
CA ALA A 169 -6.02 -9.72 -0.72
C ALA A 169 -5.13 -10.91 -1.09
N THR A 170 -4.26 -11.34 -0.19
CA THR A 170 -3.39 -12.51 -0.41
C THR A 170 -4.20 -13.79 -0.60
N LYS A 171 -5.19 -14.02 0.27
CA LYS A 171 -6.11 -15.16 0.13
C LYS A 171 -6.85 -15.11 -1.19
N LEU A 172 -7.45 -13.97 -1.51
CA LEU A 172 -8.22 -13.76 -2.75
C LEU A 172 -7.36 -13.95 -4.00
N ALA A 173 -6.12 -13.48 -4.00
CA ALA A 173 -5.19 -13.65 -5.11
C ALA A 173 -4.94 -15.14 -5.41
N HIS A 174 -4.70 -15.95 -4.37
CA HIS A 174 -4.49 -17.39 -4.53
C HIS A 174 -5.77 -18.16 -4.89
N GLU A 175 -6.94 -17.71 -4.46
CA GLU A 175 -8.23 -18.29 -4.86
C GLU A 175 -8.51 -18.06 -6.35
N ILE A 176 -8.17 -16.87 -6.88
CA ILE A 176 -8.37 -16.52 -8.29
C ILE A 176 -7.30 -17.19 -9.17
N ASP A 177 -6.06 -17.15 -8.74
CA ASP A 177 -4.93 -17.79 -9.44
C ASP A 177 -3.88 -18.27 -8.42
N PRO A 178 -3.72 -19.60 -8.25
CA PRO A 178 -2.71 -20.16 -7.33
C PRO A 178 -1.26 -19.81 -7.69
N GLU A 179 -0.98 -19.39 -8.92
CA GLU A 179 0.36 -18.97 -9.35
C GLU A 179 0.72 -17.54 -8.90
N ASN A 180 -0.24 -16.76 -8.44
CA ASN A 180 0.03 -15.43 -7.89
C ASN A 180 1.02 -15.50 -6.73
N LYS A 181 1.96 -14.57 -6.72
CA LYS A 181 2.92 -14.33 -5.63
C LYS A 181 2.62 -12.97 -5.02
N VAL A 182 2.19 -12.98 -3.77
CA VAL A 182 1.81 -11.77 -3.05
C VAL A 182 2.83 -11.49 -1.98
N GLY A 183 3.33 -10.27 -1.95
CA GLY A 183 4.32 -9.82 -0.99
C GLY A 183 3.92 -8.53 -0.29
N CYS A 184 4.80 -8.08 0.57
CA CYS A 184 4.69 -6.80 1.27
C CYS A 184 5.83 -5.86 0.87
N MET A 185 5.64 -4.57 1.16
CA MET A 185 6.65 -3.54 0.97
C MET A 185 6.73 -2.66 2.21
N LEU A 186 7.93 -2.47 2.70
CA LEU A 186 8.21 -1.73 3.92
C LEU A 186 9.22 -0.61 3.64
N ALA A 187 9.01 0.56 4.21
CA ALA A 187 10.07 1.57 4.35
C ALA A 187 11.05 1.07 5.42
N ALA A 188 12.06 0.31 4.98
CA ALA A 188 12.97 -0.36 5.88
C ALA A 188 14.18 0.54 6.21
N GLY A 189 14.43 0.72 7.49
CA GLY A 189 15.64 1.31 8.03
C GLY A 189 16.19 0.42 9.14
N LYS A 190 17.48 0.49 9.38
CA LYS A 190 18.13 -0.19 10.50
C LYS A 190 18.66 0.85 11.47
N TYR A 191 18.16 0.79 12.70
CA TYR A 191 18.69 1.60 13.80
C TYR A 191 19.88 0.92 14.44
N ASN A 192 21.00 1.63 14.50
CA ASN A 192 22.20 1.16 15.16
C ASN A 192 22.37 1.86 16.51
N PRO A 193 22.83 1.15 17.55
CA PRO A 193 23.13 1.81 18.81
C PRO A 193 24.26 2.82 18.65
N ASN A 194 24.13 3.98 19.28
CA ASN A 194 25.15 5.04 19.24
C ASN A 194 26.44 4.63 19.94
N THR A 195 26.31 3.83 21.02
CA THR A 195 27.45 3.28 21.76
C THR A 195 27.21 1.81 22.10
N ALA A 196 28.21 1.13 22.67
CA ALA A 196 28.06 -0.24 23.20
C ALA A 196 27.26 -0.31 24.52
N HIS A 197 26.69 0.80 24.98
CA HIS A 197 25.90 0.82 26.20
C HIS A 197 24.57 0.07 26.04
N PRO A 198 24.14 -0.78 26.99
CA PRO A 198 22.89 -1.55 26.85
C PRO A 198 21.64 -0.72 26.57
N ARG A 199 21.56 0.51 27.05
CA ARG A 199 20.42 1.42 26.80
C ARG A 199 20.34 1.84 25.33
N ASP A 200 21.48 2.04 24.67
CA ASP A 200 21.53 2.42 23.26
C ASP A 200 21.07 1.24 22.39
N TYR A 201 21.50 0.01 22.75
CA TYR A 201 21.03 -1.21 22.09
C TYR A 201 19.51 -1.39 22.27
N TRP A 202 19.01 -1.14 23.49
CA TRP A 202 17.59 -1.23 23.75
C TRP A 202 16.79 -0.21 22.95
N ALA A 203 17.23 1.04 22.90
CA ALA A 203 16.57 2.10 22.11
C ALA A 203 16.53 1.74 20.62
N ALA A 204 17.67 1.38 20.04
CA ALA A 204 17.75 0.97 18.63
C ALA A 204 16.83 -0.22 18.32
N MET A 205 16.76 -1.22 19.22
CA MET A 205 15.86 -2.36 19.06
C MET A 205 14.37 -1.96 19.12
N GLN A 206 14.00 -0.99 19.96
CA GLN A 206 12.60 -0.53 20.03
C GLN A 206 12.19 0.21 18.76
N GLU A 207 13.06 1.04 18.21
CA GLU A 207 12.83 1.70 16.93
C GLU A 207 12.74 0.69 15.77
N ASP A 208 13.61 -0.31 15.72
CA ASP A 208 13.50 -1.40 14.75
C ASP A 208 12.15 -2.12 14.86
N ARG A 209 11.67 -2.41 16.05
CA ARG A 209 10.41 -3.10 16.29
C ARG A 209 9.20 -2.32 15.79
N SER A 210 9.19 -1.00 15.91
CA SER A 210 8.11 -0.16 15.41
C SER A 210 7.97 -0.26 13.88
N ASN A 211 9.08 -0.34 13.17
CA ASN A 211 9.09 -0.50 11.72
C ASN A 211 8.81 -1.93 11.27
N TYR A 212 9.51 -2.91 11.85
CA TYR A 212 9.41 -4.32 11.43
C TYR A 212 8.16 -5.04 11.95
N PHE A 213 7.39 -4.42 12.83
CA PHE A 213 6.09 -4.90 13.30
C PHE A 213 5.19 -5.39 12.15
N PHE A 214 5.09 -4.60 11.08
CA PHE A 214 4.22 -4.88 9.95
C PHE A 214 4.62 -6.17 9.21
N ILE A 215 5.92 -6.36 8.97
CA ILE A 215 6.44 -7.59 8.34
C ILE A 215 6.23 -8.78 9.27
N ASP A 216 6.51 -8.63 10.57
CA ASP A 216 6.28 -9.70 11.54
C ASP A 216 4.83 -10.20 11.51
N VAL A 217 3.86 -9.27 11.37
CA VAL A 217 2.43 -9.62 11.29
C VAL A 217 2.08 -10.24 9.94
N GLN A 218 2.56 -9.66 8.84
CA GLN A 218 2.25 -10.17 7.49
C GLN A 218 2.84 -11.57 7.24
N ASP A 219 4.04 -11.85 7.79
CA ASP A 219 4.71 -13.15 7.65
C ASP A 219 4.11 -14.22 8.55
N ARG A 220 3.74 -13.86 9.80
CA ARG A 220 3.32 -14.82 10.82
C ARG A 220 1.81 -14.94 11.00
N GLY A 221 1.04 -13.96 10.53
CA GLY A 221 -0.41 -13.91 10.68
C GLY A 221 -0.88 -13.61 12.12
N GLU A 222 0.03 -13.16 13.00
CA GLU A 222 -0.30 -12.82 14.39
C GLU A 222 0.50 -11.62 14.90
N TYR A 223 -0.08 -10.93 15.90
CA TYR A 223 0.61 -9.83 16.56
C TYR A 223 1.71 -10.31 17.48
N PRO A 224 2.94 -9.80 17.35
CA PRO A 224 4.04 -10.18 18.22
C PRO A 224 3.81 -9.67 19.66
N ASN A 225 4.32 -10.43 20.64
CA ASN A 225 4.15 -10.10 22.06
C ASN A 225 4.70 -8.72 22.44
N TYR A 226 5.75 -8.24 21.76
CA TYR A 226 6.30 -6.92 22.07
C TYR A 226 5.31 -5.80 21.71
N ALA A 227 4.52 -5.95 20.61
CA ALA A 227 3.49 -5.00 20.21
C ALA A 227 2.32 -5.02 21.20
N LYS A 228 1.82 -6.21 21.55
CA LYS A 228 0.74 -6.35 22.54
C LYS A 228 1.08 -5.70 23.88
N LYS A 229 2.32 -5.89 24.36
CA LYS A 229 2.80 -5.28 25.61
C LYS A 229 3.01 -3.77 25.49
N GLN A 230 3.39 -3.28 24.32
CA GLN A 230 3.46 -1.84 24.07
C GLN A 230 2.06 -1.22 24.13
N TRP A 231 1.10 -1.77 23.39
CA TRP A 231 -0.28 -1.29 23.40
C TRP A 231 -0.92 -1.31 24.80
N GLU A 232 -0.65 -2.35 25.59
CA GLU A 232 -1.11 -2.41 26.99
C GLU A 232 -0.56 -1.25 27.82
N ARG A 233 0.75 -0.92 27.67
CA ARG A 233 1.38 0.22 28.37
C ARG A 233 0.84 1.57 27.92
N ASP A 234 0.59 1.70 26.62
CA ASP A 234 0.19 2.96 25.99
C ASP A 234 -1.34 3.13 25.99
N GLY A 235 -2.07 2.16 26.53
CA GLY A 235 -3.54 2.19 26.63
C GLY A 235 -4.25 2.02 25.28
N ILE A 236 -3.56 1.50 24.27
CA ILE A 236 -4.11 1.25 22.93
C ILE A 236 -4.93 -0.05 22.94
N LYS A 237 -6.15 0.03 22.42
CA LYS A 237 -7.08 -1.12 22.33
C LYS A 237 -7.57 -1.25 20.91
N LEU A 238 -7.17 -2.33 20.23
CA LEU A 238 -7.63 -2.61 18.89
C LEU A 238 -9.00 -3.29 18.91
N GLU A 239 -9.91 -2.77 18.12
CA GLU A 239 -11.18 -3.44 17.80
C GLU A 239 -10.92 -4.51 16.75
N MET A 240 -10.97 -5.76 17.16
CA MET A 240 -10.80 -6.92 16.29
C MET A 240 -12.14 -7.68 16.22
N THR A 241 -12.53 -8.07 15.03
CA THR A 241 -13.65 -9.02 14.85
C THR A 241 -13.08 -10.43 14.65
N GLU A 242 -13.86 -11.44 15.05
CA GLU A 242 -13.56 -12.85 14.77
C GLU A 242 -13.54 -13.16 13.27
#